data_a3cddb4c2bb185a95fcc040ad5ba53a9
#
_entry.id   a3cddb4c2bb185a95fcc040ad5ba53a9
#
_cell.length_a   1.000
_cell.length_b   1.000
_cell.length_c   1.000
_cell.angle_alpha   90.00
_cell.angle_beta   90.00
_cell.angle_gamma   90.00
#
_symmetry.space_group_name_H-M   'P 1'
#
loop_
_entity.id
_entity.type
_entity.pdbx_description
1 polymer ?
#
loop_
_entity_poly.entity_id
_entity_poly.type
_entity_poly.pdbx_seq_one_letter_code
_entity_poly.pdbx_strand_id
1 'polypeptide(L)'
;TETDGDMDKAIDELRKKGLAKAAKKADREALEWGIKIISEFGKAYVVSISSETDFLAISDKFKAMITDIAEYLKENGEGSKEAAQTLINSNYALELGENLQIQEYKIIEGDVVAPYVHSNNKVASVVIAKAGTDEEKAKQVAMHVTASNPEYLSPNDISDEIVEKEKALQLEIMKADEKMGNKSDDILLKIIEGKMGKFKNEISLLEQAFVINPDQKVKDFIGNDTIVSFEKFAI
;
A
#
# COMPACT_ATOMS: atom_id res chain seq x y z
N THR A 1 44.93 13.63 2.90
CA THR A 1 43.47 13.50 2.67
C THR A 1 43.20 13.91 1.23
N GLU A 2 42.29 13.21 0.54
CA GLU A 2 42.01 13.42 -0.90
C GLU A 2 41.50 14.84 -1.22
N THR A 3 41.10 15.64 -0.21
CA THR A 3 40.50 16.98 -0.39
C THR A 3 41.19 18.07 0.37
N ASP A 4 42.43 17.83 0.88
CA ASP A 4 43.28 18.80 1.60
C ASP A 4 42.53 19.57 2.72
N GLY A 5 41.52 18.96 3.36
CA GLY A 5 40.73 19.56 4.43
C GLY A 5 39.58 20.45 3.95
N ASP A 6 39.32 20.54 2.65
CA ASP A 6 38.19 21.26 2.06
C ASP A 6 36.91 20.38 2.23
N MET A 7 35.98 20.87 3.06
CA MET A 7 34.78 20.14 3.44
C MET A 7 33.79 20.02 2.28
N ASP A 8 33.64 21.10 1.48
CA ASP A 8 32.71 21.10 0.34
C ASP A 8 33.16 20.12 -0.74
N LYS A 9 34.44 20.09 -1.05
CA LYS A 9 35.02 19.09 -1.95
C LYS A 9 34.89 17.66 -1.41
N ALA A 10 35.03 17.47 -0.11
CA ALA A 10 34.85 16.15 0.50
C ALA A 10 33.41 15.63 0.37
N ILE A 11 32.42 16.50 0.57
CA ILE A 11 31.00 16.20 0.38
C ILE A 11 30.72 15.84 -1.07
N ASP A 12 31.21 16.61 -2.02
CA ASP A 12 31.03 16.37 -3.45
C ASP A 12 31.65 15.03 -3.90
N GLU A 13 32.86 14.72 -3.41
CA GLU A 13 33.49 13.42 -3.70
C GLU A 13 32.72 12.23 -3.09
N LEU A 14 32.18 12.37 -1.87
CA LEU A 14 31.33 11.35 -1.27
C LEU A 14 30.02 11.14 -2.06
N ARG A 15 29.39 12.21 -2.53
CA ARG A 15 28.20 12.15 -3.39
C ARG A 15 28.49 11.43 -4.71
N LYS A 16 29.58 11.78 -5.40
CA LYS A 16 30.00 11.08 -6.62
C LYS A 16 30.28 9.60 -6.40
N LYS A 17 30.94 9.23 -5.30
CA LYS A 17 31.19 7.84 -4.90
C LYS A 17 29.87 7.11 -4.60
N GLY A 18 28.90 7.77 -3.95
CA GLY A 18 27.57 7.24 -3.68
C GLY A 18 26.80 6.91 -4.96
N LEU A 19 26.72 7.87 -5.89
CA LEU A 19 26.07 7.69 -7.19
C LEU A 19 26.72 6.57 -8.01
N ALA A 20 28.06 6.51 -8.07
CA ALA A 20 28.76 5.45 -8.78
C ALA A 20 28.54 4.06 -8.15
N LYS A 21 28.41 3.98 -6.83
CA LYS A 21 28.10 2.72 -6.13
C LYS A 21 26.65 2.29 -6.34
N ALA A 22 25.71 3.21 -6.31
CA ALA A 22 24.30 2.95 -6.61
C ALA A 22 24.12 2.44 -8.05
N ALA A 23 24.76 3.09 -9.04
CA ALA A 23 24.69 2.68 -10.43
C ALA A 23 25.21 1.24 -10.66
N LYS A 24 26.25 0.81 -9.95
CA LYS A 24 26.77 -0.57 -10.04
C LYS A 24 25.84 -1.63 -9.43
N LYS A 25 24.86 -1.20 -8.64
CA LYS A 25 23.93 -2.09 -7.94
C LYS A 25 22.50 -2.03 -8.47
N ALA A 26 22.22 -1.10 -9.38
CA ALA A 26 20.88 -0.86 -9.90
C ALA A 26 20.18 -2.10 -10.48
N ASP A 27 20.96 -3.05 -11.01
CA ASP A 27 20.45 -4.30 -11.59
C ASP A 27 20.29 -5.45 -10.57
N ARG A 28 20.60 -5.21 -9.28
CA ARG A 28 20.42 -6.23 -8.27
C ARG A 28 18.95 -6.28 -7.85
N GLU A 29 18.46 -7.49 -7.62
CA GLU A 29 17.11 -7.67 -7.08
C GLU A 29 17.00 -7.07 -5.68
N ALA A 30 15.96 -6.28 -5.46
CA ALA A 30 15.64 -5.64 -4.19
C ALA A 30 14.17 -5.96 -3.88
N LEU A 31 13.97 -7.11 -3.20
CA LEU A 31 12.66 -7.72 -2.95
C LEU A 31 12.13 -7.45 -1.53
N GLU A 32 12.96 -6.85 -0.71
CA GLU A 32 12.58 -6.41 0.62
C GLU A 32 12.29 -4.91 0.61
N TRP A 33 11.47 -4.42 1.53
CA TRP A 33 11.18 -3.00 1.57
C TRP A 33 10.53 -2.53 2.88
N GLY A 34 10.42 -1.22 2.99
CA GLY A 34 9.67 -0.58 4.06
C GLY A 34 8.79 0.53 3.53
N ILE A 35 7.72 0.79 4.25
CA ILE A 35 6.76 1.85 3.97
C ILE A 35 6.80 2.87 5.11
N LYS A 36 6.79 4.15 4.75
CA LYS A 36 6.61 5.28 5.66
C LYS A 36 5.46 6.14 5.17
N ILE A 37 4.58 6.53 6.08
CA ILE A 37 3.55 7.52 5.82
C ILE A 37 3.69 8.65 6.84
N ILE A 38 3.70 9.89 6.36
CA ILE A 38 3.56 11.10 7.16
C ILE A 38 2.17 11.65 6.86
N SER A 39 1.40 11.98 7.88
CA SER A 39 0.06 12.58 7.73
C SER A 39 0.00 13.92 8.41
N GLU A 40 -0.43 14.93 7.66
CA GLU A 40 -0.55 16.31 8.13
C GLU A 40 -1.58 17.08 7.29
N PHE A 41 -2.47 17.84 7.94
CA PHE A 41 -3.42 18.77 7.29
C PHE A 41 -4.24 18.16 6.13
N GLY A 42 -4.83 16.99 6.35
CA GLY A 42 -5.65 16.34 5.33
C GLY A 42 -4.85 15.73 4.17
N LYS A 43 -3.56 15.48 4.35
CA LYS A 43 -2.67 14.83 3.39
C LYS A 43 -1.93 13.66 4.02
N ALA A 44 -1.70 12.62 3.24
CA ALA A 44 -0.77 11.55 3.55
C ALA A 44 0.33 11.49 2.49
N TYR A 45 1.56 11.55 2.95
CA TYR A 45 2.77 11.46 2.14
C TYR A 45 3.30 10.03 2.26
N VAL A 46 3.12 9.25 1.22
CA VAL A 46 3.41 7.82 1.20
C VAL A 46 4.73 7.59 0.47
N VAL A 47 5.64 6.92 1.13
CA VAL A 47 6.91 6.48 0.52
C VAL A 47 7.12 5.01 0.82
N SER A 48 7.44 4.23 -0.20
CA SER A 48 8.00 2.90 -0.03
C SER A 48 9.31 2.77 -0.79
N ILE A 49 10.30 2.14 -0.14
CA ILE A 49 11.65 1.96 -0.68
C ILE A 49 12.01 0.49 -0.55
N SER A 50 12.47 -0.10 -1.66
CA SER A 50 12.97 -1.47 -1.66
C SER A 50 14.45 -1.55 -1.24
N SER A 51 14.84 -2.70 -0.70
CA SER A 51 16.21 -3.08 -0.33
C SER A 51 16.50 -4.52 -0.72
N GLU A 52 17.78 -4.92 -0.72
CA GLU A 52 18.17 -6.29 -1.07
C GLU A 52 17.87 -7.27 0.07
N THR A 53 18.01 -6.83 1.33
CA THR A 53 17.88 -7.70 2.52
C THR A 53 16.83 -7.21 3.52
N ASP A 54 16.19 -8.16 4.20
CA ASP A 54 15.29 -7.91 5.32
C ASP A 54 16.03 -7.27 6.52
N PHE A 55 17.29 -7.64 6.75
CA PHE A 55 18.14 -7.03 7.79
C PHE A 55 18.25 -5.52 7.62
N LEU A 56 18.44 -5.04 6.39
CA LEU A 56 18.49 -3.61 6.14
C LEU A 56 17.11 -2.99 6.30
N ALA A 57 16.05 -3.59 5.73
CA ALA A 57 14.69 -3.06 5.76
C ALA A 57 14.17 -2.79 7.19
N ILE A 58 14.59 -3.58 8.19
CA ILE A 58 14.20 -3.39 9.59
C ILE A 58 15.15 -2.51 10.39
N SER A 59 16.31 -2.13 9.83
CA SER A 59 17.35 -1.36 10.52
C SER A 59 16.92 0.07 10.83
N ASP A 60 17.46 0.64 11.89
CA ASP A 60 17.20 2.04 12.25
C ASP A 60 17.73 3.03 11.20
N LYS A 61 18.81 2.67 10.51
CA LYS A 61 19.37 3.48 9.41
C LYS A 61 18.44 3.55 8.22
N PHE A 62 17.82 2.43 7.85
CA PHE A 62 16.82 2.41 6.79
C PHE A 62 15.55 3.19 7.19
N LYS A 63 15.11 3.04 8.45
CA LYS A 63 13.97 3.80 8.97
C LYS A 63 14.22 5.30 9.02
N ALA A 64 15.44 5.73 9.34
CA ALA A 64 15.83 7.13 9.27
C ALA A 64 15.80 7.63 7.82
N MET A 65 16.46 6.92 6.90
CA MET A 65 16.48 7.26 5.48
C MET A 65 15.07 7.42 4.90
N ILE A 66 14.18 6.42 5.09
CA ILE A 66 12.83 6.49 4.52
C ILE A 66 12.01 7.63 5.14
N THR A 67 12.29 8.00 6.40
CA THR A 67 11.67 9.15 7.04
C THR A 67 12.16 10.46 6.40
N ASP A 68 13.45 10.61 6.15
CA ASP A 68 14.01 11.79 5.49
C ASP A 68 13.45 11.94 4.06
N ILE A 69 13.29 10.84 3.33
CA ILE A 69 12.67 10.85 1.99
C ILE A 69 11.19 11.20 2.04
N ALA A 70 10.46 10.75 3.06
CA ALA A 70 9.05 11.13 3.25
C ALA A 70 8.91 12.63 3.60
N GLU A 71 9.80 13.19 4.42
CA GLU A 71 9.83 14.63 4.68
C GLU A 71 10.19 15.41 3.40
N TYR A 72 11.13 14.90 2.60
CA TYR A 72 11.47 15.51 1.31
C TYR A 72 10.26 15.54 0.34
N LEU A 73 9.44 14.46 0.29
CA LEU A 73 8.19 14.45 -0.47
C LEU A 73 7.21 15.51 0.03
N LYS A 74 7.09 15.65 1.35
CA LYS A 74 6.22 16.64 1.97
C LYS A 74 6.60 18.07 1.57
N GLU A 75 7.88 18.37 1.49
CA GLU A 75 8.41 19.70 1.15
C GLU A 75 8.37 20.01 -0.35
N ASN A 76 8.62 19.02 -1.22
CA ASN A 76 8.89 19.22 -2.64
C ASN A 76 7.81 18.69 -3.58
N GLY A 77 6.85 17.91 -3.06
CA GLY A 77 5.74 17.36 -3.81
C GLY A 77 6.08 16.11 -4.65
N GLU A 78 5.07 15.53 -5.24
CA GLU A 78 5.15 14.23 -5.94
C GLU A 78 6.06 14.26 -7.17
N GLY A 79 6.14 15.39 -7.86
CA GLY A 79 7.03 15.57 -9.03
C GLY A 79 8.54 15.49 -8.73
N SER A 80 8.92 15.40 -7.45
CA SER A 80 10.32 15.35 -7.03
C SER A 80 10.89 13.92 -6.86
N LYS A 81 10.19 12.88 -7.32
CA LYS A 81 10.59 11.46 -7.17
C LYS A 81 12.02 11.19 -7.67
N GLU A 82 12.39 11.69 -8.84
CA GLU A 82 13.74 11.51 -9.40
C GLU A 82 14.82 12.19 -8.56
N ALA A 83 14.52 13.37 -8.04
CA ALA A 83 15.42 14.08 -7.13
C ALA A 83 15.56 13.34 -5.79
N ALA A 84 14.46 12.81 -5.25
CA ALA A 84 14.48 11.98 -4.05
C ALA A 84 15.30 10.69 -4.25
N GLN A 85 15.16 10.01 -5.41
CA GLN A 85 15.99 8.85 -5.75
C GLN A 85 17.48 9.24 -5.84
N THR A 86 17.78 10.41 -6.39
CA THR A 86 19.15 10.93 -6.44
C THR A 86 19.71 11.19 -5.03
N LEU A 87 18.90 11.70 -4.10
CA LEU A 87 19.29 11.84 -2.69
C LEU A 87 19.63 10.50 -2.05
N ILE A 88 18.79 9.46 -2.26
CA ILE A 88 19.08 8.11 -1.78
C ILE A 88 20.45 7.65 -2.31
N ASN A 89 20.65 7.73 -3.60
CA ASN A 89 21.86 7.26 -4.27
C ASN A 89 23.12 8.02 -3.82
N SER A 90 23.01 9.32 -3.61
CA SER A 90 24.17 10.16 -3.22
C SER A 90 24.51 10.07 -1.73
N ASN A 91 23.50 10.03 -0.87
CA ASN A 91 23.70 10.19 0.57
C ASN A 91 23.68 8.85 1.33
N TYR A 92 22.89 7.87 0.87
CA TYR A 92 22.65 6.64 1.62
C TYR A 92 23.24 5.39 0.97
N ALA A 93 23.30 5.30 -0.37
CA ALA A 93 23.75 4.08 -1.05
C ALA A 93 25.20 3.67 -0.71
N LEU A 94 26.05 4.67 -0.36
CA LEU A 94 27.43 4.39 0.06
C LEU A 94 27.47 3.70 1.43
N GLU A 95 26.70 4.22 2.38
CA GLU A 95 26.65 3.76 3.77
C GLU A 95 25.88 2.44 3.89
N LEU A 96 24.64 2.38 3.35
CA LEU A 96 23.76 1.23 3.48
C LEU A 96 24.20 0.05 2.61
N GLY A 97 24.84 0.33 1.50
CA GLY A 97 25.56 -0.71 0.76
C GLY A 97 24.70 -1.60 -0.12
N GLU A 98 23.39 -1.35 -0.26
CA GLU A 98 22.45 -2.13 -1.05
C GLU A 98 21.84 -1.33 -2.21
N ASN A 99 21.12 -2.01 -3.11
CA ASN A 99 20.25 -1.39 -4.10
C ASN A 99 18.99 -0.88 -3.40
N LEU A 100 18.74 0.44 -3.49
CA LEU A 100 17.63 1.12 -2.84
C LEU A 100 16.82 1.85 -3.90
N GLN A 101 15.56 1.47 -4.09
CA GLN A 101 14.69 2.04 -5.12
C GLN A 101 13.37 2.51 -4.52
N ILE A 102 12.95 3.74 -4.89
CA ILE A 102 11.63 4.25 -4.52
C ILE A 102 10.57 3.50 -5.36
N GLN A 103 9.76 2.71 -4.71
CA GLN A 103 8.63 2.00 -5.31
C GLN A 103 7.41 2.92 -5.37
N GLU A 104 6.92 3.36 -4.22
CA GLU A 104 5.86 4.35 -4.11
C GLU A 104 6.39 5.69 -3.63
N TYR A 105 5.87 6.78 -4.20
CA TYR A 105 6.15 8.15 -3.84
C TYR A 105 4.92 8.99 -4.20
N LYS A 106 3.99 9.15 -3.24
CA LYS A 106 2.64 9.60 -3.52
C LYS A 106 2.08 10.49 -2.43
N ILE A 107 1.28 11.48 -2.83
CA ILE A 107 0.48 12.31 -1.94
C ILE A 107 -0.99 11.91 -2.09
N ILE A 108 -1.66 11.64 -0.98
CA ILE A 108 -3.10 11.37 -0.91
C ILE A 108 -3.74 12.50 -0.13
N GLU A 109 -4.79 13.09 -0.68
CA GLU A 109 -5.46 14.27 -0.11
C GLU A 109 -6.95 13.99 0.11
N GLY A 110 -7.51 14.57 1.17
CA GLY A 110 -8.93 14.47 1.48
C GLY A 110 -9.31 15.27 2.71
N ASP A 111 -10.62 15.32 3.00
CA ASP A 111 -11.13 16.03 4.18
C ASP A 111 -10.61 15.39 5.49
N VAL A 112 -10.69 14.07 5.57
CA VAL A 112 -10.10 13.26 6.65
C VAL A 112 -9.27 12.18 5.99
N VAL A 113 -7.97 12.19 6.27
CA VAL A 113 -7.00 11.21 5.74
C VAL A 113 -6.41 10.43 6.91
N ALA A 114 -6.73 9.15 6.96
CA ALA A 114 -6.37 8.26 8.06
C ALA A 114 -5.42 7.16 7.59
N PRO A 115 -4.11 7.30 7.80
CA PRO A 115 -3.14 6.28 7.47
C PRO A 115 -3.01 5.24 8.57
N TYR A 116 -2.65 4.03 8.17
CA TYR A 116 -2.18 2.97 9.04
C TYR A 116 -0.98 2.27 8.41
N VAL A 117 0.11 2.14 9.16
CA VAL A 117 1.27 1.34 8.78
C VAL A 117 1.37 0.16 9.75
N HIS A 118 1.40 -1.06 9.22
CA HIS A 118 1.52 -2.25 10.06
C HIS A 118 2.90 -2.33 10.72
N SER A 119 2.98 -3.01 11.86
CA SER A 119 4.18 -3.05 12.72
C SER A 119 5.45 -3.54 12.00
N ASN A 120 5.30 -4.35 10.96
CA ASN A 120 6.41 -4.84 10.13
C ASN A 120 6.88 -3.83 9.06
N ASN A 121 6.21 -2.70 8.91
CA ASN A 121 6.43 -1.66 7.88
C ASN A 121 6.36 -2.16 6.41
N LYS A 122 5.81 -3.36 6.16
CA LYS A 122 5.69 -3.94 4.81
C LYS A 122 4.29 -3.78 4.21
N VAL A 123 3.31 -3.45 5.03
CA VAL A 123 1.92 -3.23 4.60
C VAL A 123 1.41 -1.96 5.26
N ALA A 124 0.72 -1.17 4.47
CA ALA A 124 0.07 0.06 4.94
C ALA A 124 -1.24 0.29 4.20
N SER A 125 -2.08 1.15 4.71
CA SER A 125 -3.24 1.66 4.01
C SER A 125 -3.54 3.11 4.39
N VAL A 126 -4.24 3.78 3.51
CA VAL A 126 -4.79 5.12 3.74
C VAL A 126 -6.28 5.07 3.45
N VAL A 127 -7.08 5.54 4.38
CA VAL A 127 -8.52 5.73 4.21
C VAL A 127 -8.81 7.21 4.10
N ILE A 128 -9.60 7.59 3.10
CA ILE A 128 -10.10 8.94 2.92
C ILE A 128 -11.58 8.94 3.32
N ALA A 129 -11.94 9.82 4.25
CA ALA A 129 -13.30 9.98 4.72
C ALA A 129 -13.79 11.42 4.58
N LYS A 130 -15.11 11.59 4.62
CA LYS A 130 -15.78 12.90 4.54
C LYS A 130 -15.46 13.77 5.76
N ALA A 131 -15.55 15.06 5.58
CA ALA A 131 -15.40 16.05 6.64
C ALA A 131 -16.30 15.75 7.85
N GLY A 132 -15.74 15.91 9.05
CA GLY A 132 -16.44 15.62 10.30
C GLY A 132 -16.40 14.16 10.74
N THR A 133 -15.77 13.28 9.98
CA THR A 133 -15.53 11.90 10.39
C THR A 133 -14.54 11.87 11.56
N ASP A 134 -14.79 11.01 12.53
CA ASP A 134 -13.87 10.72 13.62
C ASP A 134 -12.60 10.06 13.05
N GLU A 135 -11.45 10.72 13.23
CA GLU A 135 -10.15 10.27 12.68
C GLU A 135 -9.73 8.91 13.23
N GLU A 136 -10.02 8.63 14.51
CA GLU A 136 -9.67 7.36 15.14
C GLU A 136 -10.50 6.21 14.56
N LYS A 137 -11.80 6.45 14.28
CA LYS A 137 -12.63 5.47 13.57
C LYS A 137 -12.13 5.23 12.15
N ALA A 138 -11.78 6.29 11.43
CA ALA A 138 -11.23 6.17 10.07
C ALA A 138 -9.91 5.38 10.08
N LYS A 139 -9.05 5.59 11.07
CA LYS A 139 -7.81 4.83 11.27
C LYS A 139 -8.07 3.35 11.59
N GLN A 140 -9.09 3.04 12.38
CA GLN A 140 -9.49 1.66 12.62
C GLN A 140 -9.99 0.97 11.34
N VAL A 141 -10.66 1.71 10.43
CA VAL A 141 -10.98 1.20 9.09
C VAL A 141 -9.72 0.99 8.25
N ALA A 142 -8.73 1.86 8.33
CA ALA A 142 -7.44 1.64 7.66
C ALA A 142 -6.74 0.37 8.19
N MET A 143 -6.78 0.11 9.50
CA MET A 143 -6.31 -1.16 10.06
C MET A 143 -7.05 -2.36 9.46
N HIS A 144 -8.38 -2.26 9.32
CA HIS A 144 -9.20 -3.29 8.68
C HIS A 144 -8.80 -3.50 7.21
N VAL A 145 -8.63 -2.44 6.41
CA VAL A 145 -8.17 -2.51 5.02
C VAL A 145 -6.85 -3.27 4.92
N THR A 146 -5.91 -2.97 5.81
CA THR A 146 -4.61 -3.65 5.86
C THR A 146 -4.75 -5.15 6.12
N ALA A 147 -5.64 -5.55 7.04
CA ALA A 147 -5.83 -6.93 7.46
C ALA A 147 -6.69 -7.75 6.49
N SER A 148 -7.79 -7.19 5.97
CA SER A 148 -8.84 -7.91 5.25
C SER A 148 -8.77 -7.78 3.73
N ASN A 149 -7.91 -6.90 3.23
CA ASN A 149 -7.61 -6.72 1.80
C ASN A 149 -8.86 -6.55 0.91
N PRO A 150 -9.77 -5.62 1.20
CA PRO A 150 -10.88 -5.31 0.29
C PRO A 150 -10.35 -4.77 -1.04
N GLU A 151 -11.05 -5.08 -2.13
CA GLU A 151 -10.69 -4.60 -3.48
C GLU A 151 -11.55 -3.41 -3.90
N TYR A 152 -12.77 -3.32 -3.39
CA TYR A 152 -13.78 -2.30 -3.72
C TYR A 152 -14.34 -1.66 -2.46
N LEU A 153 -14.81 -0.42 -2.59
CA LEU A 153 -15.46 0.26 -1.48
C LEU A 153 -16.83 -0.39 -1.17
N SER A 154 -17.63 -0.62 -2.22
CA SER A 154 -18.97 -1.21 -2.11
C SER A 154 -19.24 -2.23 -3.21
N PRO A 155 -20.26 -3.09 -3.08
CA PRO A 155 -20.67 -4.03 -4.14
C PRO A 155 -21.07 -3.36 -5.46
N ASN A 156 -21.46 -2.09 -5.42
CA ASN A 156 -21.87 -1.33 -6.60
C ASN A 156 -20.67 -0.84 -7.44
N ASP A 157 -19.47 -0.85 -6.86
CA ASP A 157 -18.24 -0.44 -7.54
C ASP A 157 -17.62 -1.58 -8.35
N ILE A 158 -18.17 -2.81 -8.23
CA ILE A 158 -17.71 -3.99 -8.94
C ILE A 158 -18.33 -4.01 -10.32
N SER A 159 -17.51 -4.02 -11.37
CA SER A 159 -17.99 -4.07 -12.75
C SER A 159 -18.70 -5.40 -13.08
N ASP A 160 -19.67 -5.35 -14.00
CA ASP A 160 -20.35 -6.54 -14.47
C ASP A 160 -19.39 -7.55 -15.09
N GLU A 161 -18.31 -7.11 -15.72
CA GLU A 161 -17.28 -7.96 -16.30
C GLU A 161 -16.63 -8.87 -15.25
N ILE A 162 -16.29 -8.31 -14.08
CA ILE A 162 -15.70 -9.08 -12.97
C ILE A 162 -16.69 -10.09 -12.44
N VAL A 163 -17.94 -9.69 -12.29
CA VAL A 163 -19.02 -10.57 -11.80
C VAL A 163 -19.26 -11.73 -12.78
N GLU A 164 -19.32 -11.45 -14.09
CA GLU A 164 -19.53 -12.48 -15.10
C GLU A 164 -18.33 -13.44 -15.21
N LYS A 165 -17.10 -12.92 -15.07
CA LYS A 165 -15.89 -13.75 -15.02
C LYS A 165 -15.90 -14.70 -13.84
N GLU A 166 -16.28 -14.22 -12.65
CA GLU A 166 -16.39 -15.05 -11.45
C GLU A 166 -17.54 -16.07 -11.58
N LYS A 167 -18.69 -15.69 -12.17
CA LYS A 167 -19.79 -16.65 -12.44
C LYS A 167 -19.33 -17.77 -13.35
N ALA A 168 -18.62 -17.46 -14.44
CA ALA A 168 -18.09 -18.45 -15.36
C ALA A 168 -17.15 -19.44 -14.65
N LEU A 169 -16.22 -18.92 -13.83
CA LEU A 169 -15.30 -19.72 -13.03
C LEU A 169 -16.04 -20.63 -12.05
N GLN A 170 -17.02 -20.11 -11.33
CA GLN A 170 -17.82 -20.88 -10.38
C GLN A 170 -18.62 -21.98 -11.09
N LEU A 171 -19.12 -21.72 -12.29
CA LEU A 171 -19.84 -22.72 -13.09
C LEU A 171 -18.92 -23.88 -13.50
N GLU A 172 -17.70 -23.58 -13.95
CA GLU A 172 -16.70 -24.61 -14.29
C GLU A 172 -16.33 -25.46 -13.08
N ILE A 173 -16.08 -24.82 -11.93
CA ILE A 173 -15.78 -25.53 -10.67
C ILE A 173 -16.94 -26.46 -10.27
N MET A 174 -18.18 -25.97 -10.36
CA MET A 174 -19.35 -26.77 -9.98
C MET A 174 -19.61 -27.91 -10.96
N LYS A 175 -19.37 -27.75 -12.23
CA LYS A 175 -19.50 -28.83 -13.23
C LYS A 175 -18.44 -29.93 -13.07
N ALA A 176 -17.25 -29.55 -12.55
CA ALA A 176 -16.18 -30.51 -12.24
C ALA A 176 -16.38 -31.26 -10.91
N ASP A 177 -17.26 -30.79 -10.03
CA ASP A 177 -17.56 -31.43 -8.75
C ASP A 177 -18.46 -32.64 -8.94
N GLU A 178 -18.09 -33.82 -8.41
CA GLU A 178 -18.82 -35.08 -8.57
C GLU A 178 -20.29 -35.04 -8.06
N LYS A 179 -20.57 -34.21 -7.04
CA LYS A 179 -21.91 -34.11 -6.44
C LYS A 179 -22.78 -33.05 -7.15
N MET A 180 -22.15 -32.02 -7.70
CA MET A 180 -22.84 -30.89 -8.32
C MET A 180 -22.95 -31.02 -9.84
N GLY A 181 -21.98 -31.67 -10.51
CA GLY A 181 -21.91 -31.80 -11.97
C GLY A 181 -23.09 -32.52 -12.63
N ASN A 182 -23.85 -33.30 -11.87
CA ASN A 182 -25.06 -33.99 -12.35
C ASN A 182 -26.35 -33.14 -12.26
N LYS A 183 -26.28 -31.91 -11.76
CA LYS A 183 -27.44 -31.01 -11.67
C LYS A 183 -27.63 -30.26 -12.99
N SER A 184 -28.90 -29.89 -13.27
CA SER A 184 -29.19 -29.07 -14.46
C SER A 184 -28.53 -27.68 -14.36
N ASP A 185 -28.19 -27.10 -15.51
CA ASP A 185 -27.58 -25.76 -15.58
C ASP A 185 -28.43 -24.70 -14.86
N ASP A 186 -29.76 -24.77 -14.93
CA ASP A 186 -30.68 -23.86 -14.22
C ASP A 186 -30.51 -23.91 -12.69
N ILE A 187 -30.27 -25.10 -12.12
CA ILE A 187 -30.01 -25.24 -10.68
C ILE A 187 -28.63 -24.69 -10.33
N LEU A 188 -27.64 -24.97 -11.15
CA LEU A 188 -26.29 -24.48 -10.95
C LEU A 188 -26.26 -22.94 -11.00
N LEU A 189 -26.94 -22.33 -11.97
CA LEU A 189 -27.01 -20.86 -12.10
C LEU A 189 -27.66 -20.20 -10.89
N LYS A 190 -28.76 -20.76 -10.36
CA LYS A 190 -29.40 -20.24 -9.12
C LYS A 190 -28.46 -20.29 -7.91
N ILE A 191 -27.68 -21.35 -7.79
CA ILE A 191 -26.69 -21.48 -6.70
C ILE A 191 -25.57 -20.43 -6.89
N ILE A 192 -25.14 -20.21 -8.13
CA ILE A 192 -24.11 -19.23 -8.47
C ILE A 192 -24.59 -17.82 -8.18
N GLU A 193 -25.82 -17.45 -8.47
CA GLU A 193 -26.38 -16.15 -8.09
C GLU A 193 -26.26 -15.86 -6.59
N GLY A 194 -26.59 -16.86 -5.75
CA GLY A 194 -26.40 -16.75 -4.30
C GLY A 194 -24.92 -16.61 -3.89
N LYS A 195 -24.02 -17.30 -4.61
CA LYS A 195 -22.56 -17.15 -4.38
C LYS A 195 -22.04 -15.78 -4.80
N MET A 196 -22.58 -15.19 -5.88
CA MET A 196 -22.17 -13.84 -6.31
C MET A 196 -22.50 -12.77 -5.28
N GLY A 197 -23.61 -12.89 -4.56
CA GLY A 197 -23.89 -11.99 -3.44
C GLY A 197 -22.83 -12.06 -2.34
N LYS A 198 -22.39 -13.27 -1.99
CA LYS A 198 -21.30 -13.46 -1.02
C LYS A 198 -19.99 -12.94 -1.55
N PHE A 199 -19.60 -13.29 -2.77
CA PHE A 199 -18.40 -12.83 -3.43
C PHE A 199 -18.29 -11.31 -3.41
N LYS A 200 -19.34 -10.61 -3.87
CA LYS A 200 -19.37 -9.13 -3.86
C LYS A 200 -19.16 -8.56 -2.45
N ASN A 201 -19.78 -9.15 -1.43
CA ASN A 201 -19.63 -8.71 -0.05
C ASN A 201 -18.23 -8.97 0.50
N GLU A 202 -17.61 -10.10 0.14
CA GLU A 202 -16.27 -10.48 0.60
C GLU A 202 -15.17 -9.56 0.10
N ILE A 203 -15.30 -9.03 -1.14
CA ILE A 203 -14.31 -8.13 -1.72
C ILE A 203 -14.64 -6.64 -1.52
N SER A 204 -15.77 -6.30 -0.88
CA SER A 204 -16.23 -4.92 -0.66
C SER A 204 -16.02 -4.48 0.78
N LEU A 205 -15.23 -3.43 0.99
CA LEU A 205 -14.86 -2.89 2.31
C LEU A 205 -16.07 -2.71 3.23
N LEU A 206 -17.11 -2.03 2.75
CA LEU A 206 -18.27 -1.67 3.57
C LEU A 206 -19.11 -2.89 3.99
N GLU A 207 -19.04 -4.00 3.26
CA GLU A 207 -19.81 -5.23 3.54
C GLU A 207 -19.03 -6.28 4.35
N GLN A 208 -17.71 -6.11 4.51
CA GLN A 208 -16.89 -7.03 5.30
C GLN A 208 -17.22 -6.93 6.79
N ALA A 209 -17.13 -8.08 7.49
CA ALA A 209 -17.16 -8.12 8.94
C ALA A 209 -15.95 -7.36 9.49
N PHE A 210 -16.19 -6.41 10.42
CA PHE A 210 -15.15 -5.52 10.90
C PHE A 210 -14.12 -6.27 11.75
N VAL A 211 -12.84 -6.18 11.41
CA VAL A 211 -11.78 -6.99 12.03
C VAL A 211 -11.67 -6.81 13.55
N ILE A 212 -12.01 -5.62 14.06
CA ILE A 212 -11.96 -5.31 15.52
C ILE A 212 -13.22 -5.83 16.23
N ASN A 213 -14.36 -5.85 15.54
CA ASN A 213 -15.61 -6.37 16.06
C ASN A 213 -16.39 -7.11 14.94
N PRO A 214 -16.20 -8.42 14.79
CA PRO A 214 -16.80 -9.21 13.69
C PRO A 214 -18.34 -9.32 13.74
N ASP A 215 -18.97 -8.91 14.83
CA ASP A 215 -20.44 -8.92 14.95
C ASP A 215 -21.11 -7.77 14.18
N GLN A 216 -20.31 -6.81 13.66
CA GLN A 216 -20.79 -5.71 12.83
C GLN A 216 -19.99 -5.60 11.54
N LYS A 217 -20.61 -5.03 10.51
CA LYS A 217 -19.92 -4.69 9.26
C LYS A 217 -19.19 -3.36 9.38
N VAL A 218 -18.21 -3.13 8.50
CA VAL A 218 -17.49 -1.85 8.44
C VAL A 218 -18.46 -0.68 8.28
N LYS A 219 -19.47 -0.78 7.40
CA LYS A 219 -20.50 0.26 7.21
C LYS A 219 -21.31 0.57 8.47
N ASP A 220 -21.56 -0.43 9.31
CA ASP A 220 -22.32 -0.25 10.56
C ASP A 220 -21.48 0.44 11.63
N PHE A 221 -20.15 0.26 11.57
CA PHE A 221 -19.20 0.89 12.46
C PHE A 221 -18.96 2.37 12.15
N ILE A 222 -18.75 2.71 10.87
CA ILE A 222 -18.32 4.07 10.48
C ILE A 222 -19.41 4.89 9.78
N GLY A 223 -20.47 4.25 9.31
CA GLY A 223 -21.52 4.86 8.48
C GLY A 223 -21.31 4.57 6.99
N ASN A 224 -22.41 4.24 6.31
CA ASN A 224 -22.39 3.75 4.92
C ASN A 224 -21.79 4.74 3.90
N ASP A 225 -21.98 6.05 4.12
CA ASP A 225 -21.55 7.11 3.19
C ASP A 225 -20.32 7.88 3.69
N THR A 226 -19.63 7.38 4.71
CA THR A 226 -18.56 8.11 5.39
C THR A 226 -17.23 7.99 4.65
N ILE A 227 -16.89 6.79 4.16
CA ILE A 227 -15.65 6.55 3.42
C ILE A 227 -15.82 7.01 1.98
N VAL A 228 -14.86 7.80 1.50
CA VAL A 228 -14.77 8.28 0.11
C VAL A 228 -13.97 7.29 -0.74
N SER A 229 -12.81 6.87 -0.22
CA SER A 229 -11.93 5.91 -0.89
C SER A 229 -10.92 5.33 0.10
N PHE A 230 -10.22 4.32 -0.34
CA PHE A 230 -9.07 3.79 0.38
C PHE A 230 -8.00 3.32 -0.60
N GLU A 231 -6.78 3.22 -0.09
CA GLU A 231 -5.66 2.67 -0.84
C GLU A 231 -4.83 1.78 0.08
N LYS A 232 -4.39 0.63 -0.43
CA LYS A 232 -3.52 -0.31 0.28
C LYS A 232 -2.18 -0.39 -0.44
N PHE A 233 -1.13 -0.36 0.35
CA PHE A 233 0.25 -0.51 -0.07
C PHE A 233 0.77 -1.81 0.54
N ALA A 234 1.01 -2.78 -0.30
CA ALA A 234 1.56 -4.08 0.07
C ALA A 234 2.37 -4.63 -1.08
N ILE A 235 3.24 -5.51 -0.74
CA ILE A 235 4.12 -6.19 -1.66
C ILE A 235 3.84 -7.66 -1.64
#